data_ac961461cbc6c07a946d21aee510fee6
#
_entry.id   ac961461cbc6c07a946d21aee510fee6
#
_cell.length_a   1.000
_cell.length_b   1.000
_cell.length_c   1.000
_cell.angle_alpha   90.00
_cell.angle_beta   90.00
_cell.angle_gamma   90.00
#
_symmetry.space_group_name_H-M   'P 1'
#
loop_
_entity.id
_entity.type
_entity.pdbx_description
1 polymer ?
#
loop_
_entity_poly.entity_id
_entity_poly.type
_entity_poly.pdbx_seq_one_letter_code
_entity_poly.pdbx_strand_id
1 'polypeptide(L)'
;MTLLLDNDDVRAVLRMDACIDALETAFRDYARGRAVNRPRSHTYTDLGGGRHYLLKTMDGSLATAGVHALRLTSDLTYENGRRREKLPAAPGGRYVGLVLLFDVATLVPLAIVHDGELQRMRVGATSALAARHLARRGARVAGIVGTGWQAAAQVAGLREVFELEEIRVYAPTEEKLERFAREHAGTAVGSAREAIAGADVVALATNAYEPVLDARWLEPGQHVGSLQGHELDEATLERADLVVVRSREEATFHFAPGHAPRAAAERKRLDRVSPTRVVELGEVVTRAAGRGSDDDITLFTGGGTGASSGLGIQFAAVAHVVYEAARAAGRGRELPTEWFTQREKT
;
A
#
# COMPACT_ATOMS: atom_id res chain seq x y z
N MET A 1 10.11 27.99 -4.24
CA MET A 1 10.02 27.61 -2.80
C MET A 1 9.76 26.13 -2.70
N THR A 2 10.33 25.45 -1.70
CA THR A 2 10.09 24.03 -1.37
C THR A 2 9.07 23.95 -0.25
N LEU A 3 8.01 23.13 -0.37
CA LEU A 3 7.00 23.00 0.68
C LEU A 3 7.39 21.97 1.73
N LEU A 4 7.27 22.29 3.00
CA LEU A 4 7.28 21.33 4.10
C LEU A 4 5.83 21.07 4.53
N LEU A 5 5.37 19.81 4.37
CA LEU A 5 4.00 19.38 4.62
C LEU A 5 3.98 18.37 5.75
N ASP A 6 3.32 18.69 6.84
CA ASP A 6 3.11 17.77 7.95
C ASP A 6 1.92 16.82 7.69
N ASN A 7 1.64 15.94 8.66
CA ASN A 7 0.59 14.94 8.49
C ASN A 7 -0.82 15.54 8.44
N ASP A 8 -1.04 16.67 9.09
CA ASP A 8 -2.34 17.35 9.09
C ASP A 8 -2.55 18.13 7.80
N ASP A 9 -1.49 18.69 7.22
CA ASP A 9 -1.53 19.27 5.87
C ASP A 9 -1.92 18.22 4.84
N VAL A 10 -1.26 17.03 4.88
CA VAL A 10 -1.61 15.92 3.98
C VAL A 10 -3.06 15.50 4.14
N ARG A 11 -3.52 15.31 5.38
CA ARG A 11 -4.91 14.91 5.68
C ARG A 11 -5.93 15.94 5.15
N ALA A 12 -5.60 17.22 5.21
CA ALA A 12 -6.49 18.27 4.80
C ALA A 12 -6.70 18.35 3.27
N VAL A 13 -5.74 17.86 2.49
CA VAL A 13 -5.76 18.05 1.02
C VAL A 13 -5.86 16.75 0.22
N LEU A 14 -5.45 15.59 0.79
CA LEU A 14 -5.44 14.34 0.06
C LEU A 14 -6.82 13.68 0.10
N ARG A 15 -7.47 13.59 -1.06
CA ARG A 15 -8.74 12.90 -1.26
C ARG A 15 -8.52 11.51 -1.83
N MET A 16 -9.44 10.58 -1.51
CA MET A 16 -9.32 9.18 -1.94
C MET A 16 -9.47 9.03 -3.45
N ASP A 17 -10.42 9.72 -4.08
CA ASP A 17 -10.63 9.76 -5.52
C ASP A 17 -9.35 10.18 -6.26
N ALA A 18 -8.78 11.34 -5.89
CA ALA A 18 -7.55 11.85 -6.48
C ALA A 18 -6.35 10.89 -6.28
N CYS A 19 -6.29 10.23 -5.12
CA CYS A 19 -5.26 9.22 -4.85
C CYS A 19 -5.40 8.00 -5.77
N ILE A 20 -6.62 7.49 -5.98
CA ILE A 20 -6.90 6.35 -6.87
C ILE A 20 -6.53 6.71 -8.31
N ASP A 21 -6.94 7.88 -8.82
CA ASP A 21 -6.69 8.30 -10.20
C ASP A 21 -5.20 8.53 -10.48
N ALA A 22 -4.48 9.11 -9.51
CA ALA A 22 -3.03 9.25 -9.60
C ALA A 22 -2.32 7.90 -9.66
N LEU A 23 -2.75 6.94 -8.84
CA LEU A 23 -2.19 5.59 -8.84
C LEU A 23 -2.53 4.84 -10.13
N GLU A 24 -3.74 4.96 -10.66
CA GLU A 24 -4.09 4.35 -11.96
C GLU A 24 -3.18 4.88 -13.07
N THR A 25 -2.94 6.19 -13.10
CA THR A 25 -2.03 6.81 -14.04
C THR A 25 -0.60 6.28 -13.86
N ALA A 26 -0.10 6.20 -12.62
CA ALA A 26 1.24 5.70 -12.33
C ALA A 26 1.43 4.23 -12.75
N PHE A 27 0.47 3.35 -12.47
CA PHE A 27 0.54 1.95 -12.89
C PHE A 27 0.41 1.79 -14.41
N ARG A 28 -0.41 2.63 -15.06
CA ARG A 28 -0.51 2.68 -16.53
C ARG A 28 0.82 3.11 -17.17
N ASP A 29 1.47 4.11 -16.59
CA ASP A 29 2.78 4.59 -17.08
C ASP A 29 3.86 3.55 -16.83
N TYR A 30 3.84 2.88 -15.70
CA TYR A 30 4.77 1.81 -15.39
C TYR A 30 4.64 0.64 -16.37
N ALA A 31 3.43 0.18 -16.65
CA ALA A 31 3.17 -0.88 -17.64
C ALA A 31 3.60 -0.49 -19.09
N ARG A 32 3.64 0.81 -19.37
CA ARG A 32 4.08 1.35 -20.69
C ARG A 32 5.55 1.74 -20.75
N GLY A 33 6.33 1.43 -19.70
CA GLY A 33 7.76 1.78 -19.64
C GLY A 33 8.03 3.29 -19.47
N ARG A 34 7.06 4.09 -19.03
CA ARG A 34 7.18 5.53 -18.82
C ARG A 34 7.37 5.92 -17.36
N ALA A 35 7.56 4.94 -16.50
CA ALA A 35 7.86 5.13 -15.09
C ALA A 35 9.00 4.21 -14.68
N VAL A 36 9.77 4.64 -13.70
CA VAL A 36 10.87 3.84 -13.13
C VAL A 36 10.55 3.58 -11.66
N ASN A 37 10.65 2.33 -11.26
CA ASN A 37 10.55 1.94 -9.86
C ASN A 37 11.85 1.26 -9.43
N ARG A 38 12.53 1.80 -8.44
CA ARG A 38 13.71 1.16 -7.87
C ARG A 38 13.32 0.16 -6.79
N PRO A 39 13.96 -1.02 -6.74
CA PRO A 39 13.79 -1.97 -5.64
C PRO A 39 14.08 -1.34 -4.29
N ARG A 40 13.38 -1.82 -3.26
CA ARG A 40 13.48 -1.33 -1.89
C ARG A 40 14.86 -1.62 -1.30
N SER A 41 15.38 -0.71 -0.49
CA SER A 41 16.62 -0.88 0.25
C SER A 41 16.37 -0.78 1.75
N HIS A 42 16.91 -1.73 2.51
CA HIS A 42 16.86 -1.80 3.96
C HIS A 42 18.28 -1.82 4.52
N THR A 43 18.64 -0.81 5.30
CA THR A 43 19.94 -0.72 5.99
C THR A 43 19.74 -0.91 7.47
N TYR A 44 20.39 -1.90 8.03
CA TYR A 44 20.29 -2.29 9.44
C TYR A 44 21.49 -1.82 10.24
N THR A 45 21.23 -1.39 11.49
CA THR A 45 22.26 -1.21 12.51
C THR A 45 21.81 -1.94 13.77
N ASP A 46 22.62 -2.87 14.24
CA ASP A 46 22.35 -3.61 15.48
C ASP A 46 22.57 -2.67 16.68
N LEU A 47 21.57 -2.60 17.56
CA LEU A 47 21.60 -1.80 18.78
C LEU A 47 21.70 -2.68 20.03
N GLY A 48 21.85 -4.00 19.86
CA GLY A 48 21.87 -4.98 20.93
C GLY A 48 20.49 -5.30 21.53
N GLY A 49 20.41 -6.42 22.24
CA GLY A 49 19.19 -6.85 22.92
C GLY A 49 18.00 -7.11 21.99
N GLY A 50 18.24 -7.59 20.76
CA GLY A 50 17.20 -7.83 19.76
C GLY A 50 16.62 -6.57 19.12
N ARG A 51 17.23 -5.41 19.36
CA ARG A 51 16.82 -4.14 18.76
C ARG A 51 17.68 -3.78 17.56
N HIS A 52 17.03 -3.33 16.49
CA HIS A 52 17.71 -2.89 15.28
C HIS A 52 17.16 -1.56 14.81
N TYR A 53 18.06 -0.60 14.55
CA TYR A 53 17.71 0.54 13.72
C TYR A 53 17.59 0.09 12.27
N LEU A 54 16.56 0.56 11.60
CA LEU A 54 16.26 0.18 10.21
C LEU A 54 15.86 1.42 9.41
N LEU A 55 16.75 1.83 8.50
CA LEU A 55 16.41 2.79 7.46
C LEU A 55 15.89 2.03 6.23
N LYS A 56 14.68 2.33 5.82
CA LYS A 56 14.08 1.81 4.58
C LYS A 56 13.98 2.93 3.57
N THR A 57 14.40 2.68 2.34
CA THR A 57 14.25 3.61 1.23
C THR A 57 13.60 2.94 0.03
N MET A 58 12.85 3.71 -0.74
CA MET A 58 12.35 3.36 -2.06
C MET A 58 12.10 4.62 -2.86
N ASP A 59 12.36 4.58 -4.13
CA ASP A 59 12.15 5.72 -5.02
C ASP A 59 11.56 5.30 -6.35
N GLY A 60 10.98 6.26 -7.03
CA GLY A 60 10.39 6.09 -8.35
C GLY A 60 10.19 7.41 -9.06
N SER A 61 10.21 7.32 -10.39
CA SER A 61 10.04 8.44 -11.30
C SER A 61 8.83 8.25 -12.20
N LEU A 62 8.08 9.31 -12.40
CA LEU A 62 6.94 9.39 -13.31
C LEU A 62 7.21 10.44 -14.37
N ALA A 63 7.58 10.01 -15.58
CA ALA A 63 7.91 10.91 -16.67
C ALA A 63 6.71 11.79 -17.09
N THR A 64 5.50 11.24 -17.10
CA THR A 64 4.27 11.98 -17.45
C THR A 64 3.94 13.08 -16.44
N ALA A 65 4.18 12.86 -15.15
CA ALA A 65 3.98 13.86 -14.12
C ALA A 65 5.20 14.79 -13.94
N GLY A 66 6.35 14.45 -14.56
CA GLY A 66 7.58 15.22 -14.43
C GLY A 66 8.19 15.21 -13.03
N VAL A 67 7.97 14.14 -12.24
CA VAL A 67 8.40 14.09 -10.84
C VAL A 67 9.17 12.81 -10.52
N HIS A 68 10.06 12.93 -9.54
CA HIS A 68 10.73 11.82 -8.86
C HIS A 68 10.48 11.92 -7.36
N ALA A 69 10.20 10.80 -6.70
CA ALA A 69 10.06 10.79 -5.25
C ALA A 69 10.97 9.75 -4.60
N LEU A 70 11.56 10.13 -3.47
CA LEU A 70 12.26 9.25 -2.55
C LEU A 70 11.47 9.17 -1.25
N ARG A 71 10.93 7.99 -0.95
CA ARG A 71 10.37 7.69 0.37
C ARG A 71 11.44 7.11 1.27
N LEU A 72 11.47 7.55 2.52
CA LEU A 72 12.28 6.95 3.58
C LEU A 72 11.47 6.75 4.86
N THR A 73 11.79 5.69 5.63
CA THR A 73 11.34 5.52 7.01
C THR A 73 12.51 5.19 7.91
N SER A 74 12.55 5.84 9.06
CA SER A 74 13.54 5.63 10.11
C SER A 74 12.84 4.89 11.24
N ASP A 75 13.16 3.63 11.42
CA ASP A 75 12.41 2.71 12.27
C ASP A 75 13.32 2.10 13.35
N LEU A 76 12.78 1.94 14.54
CA LEU A 76 13.31 1.00 15.53
C LEU A 76 12.47 -0.29 15.46
N THR A 77 13.13 -1.42 15.26
CA THR A 77 12.50 -2.73 15.29
C THR A 77 13.04 -3.56 16.45
N TYR A 78 12.17 -4.36 17.02
CA TYR A 78 12.50 -5.32 18.08
C TYR A 78 12.13 -6.72 17.63
N GLU A 79 13.06 -7.66 17.72
CA GLU A 79 12.83 -9.07 17.45
C GLU A 79 12.63 -9.84 18.74
N ASN A 80 11.44 -10.43 18.88
CA ASN A 80 11.07 -11.30 20.00
C ASN A 80 10.67 -12.67 19.45
N GLY A 81 11.63 -13.57 19.36
CA GLY A 81 11.42 -14.89 18.77
C GLY A 81 11.03 -14.82 17.29
N ARG A 82 9.81 -15.25 16.95
CA ARG A 82 9.32 -15.24 15.56
C ARG A 82 8.72 -13.89 15.11
N ARG A 83 8.57 -12.93 16.04
CA ARG A 83 7.91 -11.64 15.78
C ARG A 83 8.92 -10.53 15.67
N ARG A 84 8.73 -9.70 14.67
CA ARG A 84 9.44 -8.44 14.52
C ARG A 84 8.44 -7.32 14.66
N GLU A 85 8.59 -6.51 15.69
CA GLU A 85 7.72 -5.38 15.98
C GLU A 85 8.42 -4.07 15.63
N LYS A 86 7.67 -3.12 15.07
CA LYS A 86 8.13 -1.75 14.88
C LYS A 86 7.72 -0.93 16.08
N LEU A 87 8.69 -0.31 16.74
CA LEU A 87 8.47 0.48 17.96
C LEU A 87 8.33 1.98 17.63
N PRO A 88 7.40 2.69 18.28
CA PRO A 88 7.24 4.14 18.15
C PRO A 88 8.29 4.88 18.99
N ALA A 89 9.55 4.84 18.56
CA ALA A 89 10.71 5.28 19.35
C ALA A 89 11.11 6.74 19.15
N ALA A 90 10.50 7.45 18.19
CA ALA A 90 10.74 8.88 18.03
C ALA A 90 10.11 9.70 19.17
N PRO A 91 10.55 10.95 19.42
CA PRO A 91 10.03 11.79 20.49
C PRO A 91 8.49 11.85 20.47
N GLY A 92 7.88 11.67 21.65
CA GLY A 92 6.43 11.61 21.81
C GLY A 92 5.80 10.26 21.43
N GLY A 93 6.59 9.17 21.35
CA GLY A 93 6.08 7.83 21.02
C GLY A 93 5.60 7.73 19.58
N ARG A 94 6.34 8.27 18.63
CA ARG A 94 5.95 8.41 17.22
C ARG A 94 6.83 7.57 16.30
N TYR A 95 6.37 7.45 15.05
CA TYR A 95 7.11 6.88 13.92
C TYR A 95 7.64 7.98 13.01
N VAL A 96 8.72 7.72 12.27
CA VAL A 96 9.31 8.67 11.32
C VAL A 96 9.20 8.12 9.91
N GLY A 97 8.66 8.94 9.02
CA GLY A 97 8.60 8.65 7.59
C GLY A 97 8.43 9.94 6.79
N LEU A 98 9.18 10.05 5.71
CA LEU A 98 9.19 11.22 4.83
C LEU A 98 9.15 10.78 3.37
N VAL A 99 8.57 11.64 2.53
CA VAL A 99 8.66 11.58 1.07
C VAL A 99 9.28 12.87 0.58
N LEU A 100 10.41 12.77 -0.11
CA LEU A 100 11.04 13.89 -0.80
C LEU A 100 10.57 13.86 -2.25
N LEU A 101 10.00 14.97 -2.73
CA LEU A 101 9.49 15.13 -4.09
C LEU A 101 10.36 16.10 -4.87
N PHE A 102 10.77 15.72 -6.07
CA PHE A 102 11.62 16.52 -6.95
C PHE A 102 10.95 16.71 -8.30
N ASP A 103 11.15 17.89 -8.89
CA ASP A 103 10.85 18.16 -10.29
C ASP A 103 12.02 17.68 -11.15
N VAL A 104 11.75 16.83 -12.16
CA VAL A 104 12.83 16.23 -12.98
C VAL A 104 13.36 17.17 -14.06
N ALA A 105 12.63 18.21 -14.42
CA ALA A 105 13.03 19.18 -15.44
C ALA A 105 13.90 20.30 -14.84
N THR A 106 13.51 20.81 -13.67
CA THR A 106 14.19 21.91 -13.00
C THR A 106 15.18 21.45 -11.92
N LEU A 107 15.15 20.15 -11.55
CA LEU A 107 16.01 19.48 -10.57
C LEU A 107 15.76 19.95 -9.12
N VAL A 108 14.79 20.80 -8.88
CA VAL A 108 14.55 21.36 -7.54
C VAL A 108 13.69 20.45 -6.68
N PRO A 109 13.92 20.44 -5.35
CA PRO A 109 13.00 19.79 -4.42
C PRO A 109 11.69 20.60 -4.35
N LEU A 110 10.57 19.95 -4.70
CA LEU A 110 9.24 20.54 -4.65
C LEU A 110 8.66 20.51 -3.24
N ALA A 111 8.81 19.36 -2.56
CA ALA A 111 8.26 19.18 -1.22
C ALA A 111 9.01 18.15 -0.38
N ILE A 112 8.92 18.34 0.95
CA ILE A 112 9.20 17.35 1.99
C ILE A 112 7.86 17.05 2.65
N VAL A 113 7.35 15.84 2.45
CA VAL A 113 5.99 15.45 2.85
C VAL A 113 6.07 14.39 3.96
N HIS A 114 5.27 14.52 5.02
CA HIS A 114 5.13 13.49 6.03
C HIS A 114 4.49 12.23 5.43
N ASP A 115 5.08 11.06 5.68
CA ASP A 115 4.66 9.79 5.07
C ASP A 115 3.34 9.22 5.64
N GLY A 116 2.94 9.56 6.86
CA GLY A 116 1.87 8.89 7.61
C GLY A 116 0.55 8.77 6.86
N GLU A 117 -0.19 9.87 6.71
CA GLU A 117 -1.50 9.87 6.03
C GLU A 117 -1.36 9.51 4.54
N LEU A 118 -0.29 9.99 3.89
CA LEU A 118 0.02 9.62 2.52
C LEU A 118 0.14 8.09 2.35
N GLN A 119 0.90 7.44 3.24
CA GLN A 119 1.05 5.98 3.26
C GLN A 119 -0.29 5.26 3.48
N ARG A 120 -1.13 5.75 4.40
CA ARG A 120 -2.44 5.17 4.67
C ARG A 120 -3.33 5.21 3.44
N MET A 121 -3.45 6.40 2.86
CA MET A 121 -4.33 6.65 1.73
C MET A 121 -3.88 5.88 0.48
N ARG A 122 -2.58 5.87 0.16
CA ARG A 122 -2.09 5.14 -1.03
C ARG A 122 -2.29 3.62 -0.92
N VAL A 123 -2.30 3.03 0.30
CA VAL A 123 -2.59 1.59 0.47
C VAL A 123 -4.05 1.32 0.16
N GLY A 124 -4.97 2.05 0.78
CA GLY A 124 -6.41 1.94 0.53
C GLY A 124 -6.75 2.17 -0.95
N ALA A 125 -6.19 3.24 -1.53
CA ALA A 125 -6.40 3.59 -2.92
C ALA A 125 -5.85 2.54 -3.90
N THR A 126 -4.71 1.90 -3.60
CA THR A 126 -4.18 0.82 -4.46
C THR A 126 -5.08 -0.41 -4.45
N SER A 127 -5.59 -0.80 -3.27
CA SER A 127 -6.54 -1.92 -3.15
C SER A 127 -7.87 -1.58 -3.83
N ALA A 128 -8.38 -0.37 -3.66
CA ALA A 128 -9.59 0.10 -4.32
C ALA A 128 -9.44 0.13 -5.85
N LEU A 129 -8.28 0.58 -6.35
CA LEU A 129 -7.95 0.53 -7.78
C LEU A 129 -7.98 -0.91 -8.30
N ALA A 130 -7.35 -1.85 -7.59
CA ALA A 130 -7.39 -3.26 -7.96
C ALA A 130 -8.84 -3.79 -7.95
N ALA A 131 -9.60 -3.52 -6.89
CA ALA A 131 -11.00 -3.94 -6.77
C ALA A 131 -11.89 -3.36 -7.88
N ARG A 132 -11.71 -2.07 -8.24
CA ARG A 132 -12.44 -1.40 -9.34
C ARG A 132 -12.33 -2.14 -10.68
N HIS A 133 -11.17 -2.73 -10.93
CA HIS A 133 -10.92 -3.47 -12.17
C HIS A 133 -11.19 -4.98 -12.08
N LEU A 134 -11.18 -5.55 -10.85
CA LEU A 134 -11.16 -7.00 -10.64
C LEU A 134 -12.41 -7.54 -9.96
N ALA A 135 -13.17 -6.76 -9.21
CA ALA A 135 -14.43 -7.17 -8.67
C ALA A 135 -15.48 -7.26 -9.79
N ARG A 136 -16.53 -8.06 -9.56
CA ARG A 136 -17.66 -8.12 -10.49
C ARG A 136 -18.37 -6.76 -10.56
N ARG A 137 -18.94 -6.46 -11.71
CA ARG A 137 -19.70 -5.21 -11.90
C ARG A 137 -20.88 -5.18 -10.95
N GLY A 138 -21.11 -4.02 -10.33
CA GLY A 138 -22.21 -3.85 -9.39
C GLY A 138 -21.98 -4.49 -8.02
N ALA A 139 -20.73 -4.68 -7.61
CA ALA A 139 -20.39 -5.11 -6.25
C ALA A 139 -21.03 -4.19 -5.20
N ARG A 140 -21.72 -4.76 -4.22
CA ARG A 140 -22.50 -4.02 -3.20
C ARG A 140 -22.18 -4.43 -1.78
N VAL A 141 -21.64 -5.63 -1.58
CA VAL A 141 -21.33 -6.19 -0.26
C VAL A 141 -19.81 -6.27 -0.06
N ALA A 142 -19.31 -5.63 0.99
CA ALA A 142 -17.91 -5.71 1.38
C ALA A 142 -17.73 -6.46 2.69
N GLY A 143 -16.77 -7.41 2.72
CA GLY A 143 -16.29 -8.08 3.92
C GLY A 143 -14.93 -7.52 4.35
N ILE A 144 -14.83 -7.02 5.58
CA ILE A 144 -13.60 -6.43 6.13
C ILE A 144 -13.11 -7.30 7.30
N VAL A 145 -11.91 -7.83 7.19
CA VAL A 145 -11.25 -8.56 8.29
C VAL A 145 -10.11 -7.71 8.82
N GLY A 146 -10.28 -7.21 10.06
CA GLY A 146 -9.40 -6.24 10.71
C GLY A 146 -10.09 -4.91 11.00
N THR A 147 -9.63 -4.21 12.05
CA THR A 147 -10.19 -2.93 12.52
C THR A 147 -9.11 -1.89 12.80
N GLY A 148 -7.98 -2.06 12.13
CA GLY A 148 -6.84 -1.16 12.27
C GLY A 148 -6.93 0.06 11.35
N TRP A 149 -5.92 0.91 11.46
CA TRP A 149 -5.76 2.11 10.65
C TRP A 149 -5.81 1.86 9.13
N GLN A 150 -5.26 0.72 8.70
CA GLN A 150 -5.33 0.31 7.29
C GLN A 150 -6.72 -0.20 6.89
N ALA A 151 -7.44 -0.88 7.79
CA ALA A 151 -8.81 -1.32 7.50
C ALA A 151 -9.73 -0.12 7.21
N ALA A 152 -9.58 0.99 7.95
CA ALA A 152 -10.31 2.24 7.69
C ALA A 152 -10.01 2.80 6.28
N ALA A 153 -8.76 2.71 5.81
CA ALA A 153 -8.41 3.13 4.46
C ALA A 153 -9.00 2.19 3.39
N GLN A 154 -9.11 0.88 3.68
CA GLN A 154 -9.78 -0.05 2.77
C GLN A 154 -11.27 0.31 2.61
N VAL A 155 -11.97 0.54 3.72
CA VAL A 155 -13.39 0.97 3.68
C VAL A 155 -13.55 2.26 2.88
N ALA A 156 -12.70 3.27 3.14
CA ALA A 156 -12.75 4.53 2.41
C ALA A 156 -12.51 4.35 0.90
N GLY A 157 -11.53 3.51 0.53
CA GLY A 157 -11.24 3.21 -0.86
C GLY A 157 -12.36 2.44 -1.57
N LEU A 158 -12.92 1.43 -0.90
CA LEU A 158 -14.02 0.64 -1.48
C LEU A 158 -15.28 1.47 -1.68
N ARG A 159 -15.60 2.39 -0.76
CA ARG A 159 -16.74 3.33 -0.92
C ARG A 159 -16.55 4.33 -2.04
N GLU A 160 -15.31 4.64 -2.40
CA GLU A 160 -15.03 5.54 -3.52
C GLU A 160 -15.30 4.87 -4.88
N VAL A 161 -15.18 3.55 -4.95
CA VAL A 161 -15.28 2.81 -6.21
C VAL A 161 -16.55 1.98 -6.36
N PHE A 162 -17.30 1.76 -5.27
CA PHE A 162 -18.54 0.99 -5.26
C PHE A 162 -19.65 1.67 -4.45
N GLU A 163 -20.89 1.53 -4.88
CA GLU A 163 -22.09 1.88 -4.11
C GLU A 163 -22.42 0.74 -3.14
N LEU A 164 -21.66 0.65 -2.04
CA LEU A 164 -21.80 -0.43 -1.07
C LEU A 164 -23.09 -0.28 -0.27
N GLU A 165 -23.90 -1.33 -0.27
CA GLU A 165 -25.13 -1.44 0.53
C GLU A 165 -24.84 -2.05 1.91
N GLU A 166 -23.84 -2.94 2.00
CA GLU A 166 -23.49 -3.64 3.23
C GLU A 166 -21.97 -3.70 3.41
N ILE A 167 -21.52 -3.43 4.63
CA ILE A 167 -20.12 -3.63 5.04
C ILE A 167 -20.15 -4.50 6.30
N ARG A 168 -19.65 -5.73 6.20
CA ARG A 168 -19.49 -6.64 7.34
C ARG A 168 -18.06 -6.56 7.84
N VAL A 169 -17.91 -6.46 9.15
CA VAL A 169 -16.57 -6.28 9.77
C VAL A 169 -16.37 -7.36 10.82
N TYR A 170 -15.17 -7.93 10.82
CA TYR A 170 -14.73 -8.83 11.85
C TYR A 170 -13.33 -8.47 12.38
N ALA A 171 -13.16 -8.57 13.69
CA ALA A 171 -11.88 -8.58 14.39
C ALA A 171 -12.01 -9.33 15.72
N PRO A 172 -10.93 -9.94 16.26
CA PRO A 172 -11.01 -10.75 17.48
C PRO A 172 -11.24 -9.94 18.76
N THR A 173 -11.05 -8.61 18.73
CA THR A 173 -11.26 -7.73 19.88
C THR A 173 -12.61 -7.04 19.75
N GLU A 174 -13.61 -7.47 20.52
CA GLU A 174 -15.00 -7.00 20.45
C GLU A 174 -15.13 -5.47 20.57
N GLU A 175 -14.50 -4.85 21.56
CA GLU A 175 -14.54 -3.38 21.73
C GLU A 175 -14.05 -2.62 20.48
N LYS A 176 -12.95 -3.09 19.88
CA LYS A 176 -12.40 -2.50 18.64
C LYS A 176 -13.31 -2.76 17.46
N LEU A 177 -13.90 -3.95 17.38
CA LEU A 177 -14.81 -4.37 16.32
C LEU A 177 -16.05 -3.49 16.31
N GLU A 178 -16.73 -3.36 17.43
CA GLU A 178 -17.93 -2.55 17.54
C GLU A 178 -17.69 -1.06 17.30
N ARG A 179 -16.59 -0.53 17.84
CA ARG A 179 -16.21 0.86 17.59
C ARG A 179 -16.00 1.11 16.11
N PHE A 180 -15.20 0.26 15.45
CA PHE A 180 -14.91 0.38 14.02
C PHE A 180 -16.17 0.25 13.17
N ALA A 181 -17.05 -0.70 13.47
CA ALA A 181 -18.31 -0.88 12.76
C ALA A 181 -19.20 0.37 12.86
N ARG A 182 -19.32 0.98 14.05
CA ARG A 182 -20.06 2.27 14.23
C ARG A 182 -19.41 3.41 13.45
N GLU A 183 -18.09 3.59 13.56
CA GLU A 183 -17.35 4.68 12.90
C GLU A 183 -17.45 4.61 11.38
N HIS A 184 -17.56 3.40 10.84
CA HIS A 184 -17.59 3.16 9.40
C HIS A 184 -18.96 2.67 8.90
N ALA A 185 -20.06 2.90 9.63
CA ALA A 185 -21.41 2.47 9.25
C ALA A 185 -21.41 1.04 8.66
N GLY A 186 -20.75 0.13 9.34
CA GLY A 186 -20.69 -1.30 9.03
C GLY A 186 -21.41 -2.13 10.10
N THR A 187 -21.57 -3.42 9.84
CA THR A 187 -22.13 -4.41 10.76
C THR A 187 -21.02 -5.27 11.34
N ALA A 188 -20.89 -5.30 12.67
CA ALA A 188 -20.03 -6.24 13.37
C ALA A 188 -20.60 -7.66 13.25
N VAL A 189 -19.75 -8.63 12.87
CA VAL A 189 -20.12 -10.04 12.75
C VAL A 189 -19.25 -10.92 13.64
N GLY A 190 -19.72 -12.14 13.94
CA GLY A 190 -19.12 -13.02 14.93
C GLY A 190 -17.85 -13.74 14.47
N SER A 191 -17.56 -13.76 13.16
CA SER A 191 -16.40 -14.49 12.62
C SER A 191 -15.91 -13.89 11.30
N ALA A 192 -14.64 -14.18 10.96
CA ALA A 192 -14.10 -13.84 9.64
C ALA A 192 -14.88 -14.50 8.53
N ARG A 193 -15.37 -15.74 8.74
CA ARG A 193 -16.22 -16.45 7.78
C ARG A 193 -17.51 -15.69 7.49
N GLU A 194 -18.19 -15.19 8.52
CA GLU A 194 -19.41 -14.39 8.34
C GLU A 194 -19.16 -13.08 7.60
N ALA A 195 -18.00 -12.44 7.81
CA ALA A 195 -17.63 -11.25 7.07
C ALA A 195 -17.41 -11.54 5.57
N ILE A 196 -16.87 -12.72 5.23
CA ILE A 196 -16.49 -13.12 3.88
C ILE A 196 -17.64 -13.73 3.09
N ALA A 197 -18.53 -14.52 3.74
CA ALA A 197 -19.60 -15.26 3.07
C ALA A 197 -20.53 -14.32 2.30
N GLY A 198 -20.70 -14.57 1.00
CA GLY A 198 -21.55 -13.75 0.11
C GLY A 198 -21.08 -12.32 -0.11
N ALA A 199 -19.86 -11.94 0.33
CA ALA A 199 -19.31 -10.63 0.01
C ALA A 199 -18.83 -10.58 -1.44
N ASP A 200 -19.05 -9.46 -2.14
CA ASP A 200 -18.52 -9.23 -3.48
C ASP A 200 -17.01 -8.90 -3.44
N VAL A 201 -16.63 -8.14 -2.42
CA VAL A 201 -15.25 -7.67 -2.21
C VAL A 201 -14.85 -7.94 -0.77
N VAL A 202 -13.72 -8.61 -0.59
CA VAL A 202 -13.14 -8.92 0.72
C VAL A 202 -11.84 -8.14 0.89
N ALA A 203 -11.68 -7.42 1.99
CA ALA A 203 -10.43 -6.76 2.36
C ALA A 203 -9.87 -7.35 3.66
N LEU A 204 -8.70 -8.00 3.54
CA LEU A 204 -7.93 -8.47 4.68
C LEU A 204 -6.92 -7.39 5.07
N ALA A 205 -7.06 -6.85 6.29
CA ALA A 205 -6.27 -5.72 6.77
C ALA A 205 -5.88 -5.92 8.24
N THR A 206 -5.17 -7.01 8.50
CA THR A 206 -4.81 -7.48 9.82
C THR A 206 -3.32 -7.33 10.11
N ASN A 207 -2.94 -7.54 11.36
CA ASN A 207 -1.57 -7.80 11.78
C ASN A 207 -1.38 -9.26 12.25
N ALA A 208 -2.23 -10.16 11.79
CA ALA A 208 -2.14 -11.59 12.08
C ALA A 208 -0.85 -12.17 11.46
N TYR A 209 -0.26 -13.16 12.13
CA TYR A 209 0.89 -13.91 11.64
C TYR A 209 0.52 -15.27 11.04
N GLU A 210 -0.75 -15.61 11.08
CA GLU A 210 -1.34 -16.82 10.52
C GLU A 210 -2.44 -16.43 9.53
N PRO A 211 -2.78 -17.30 8.58
CA PRO A 211 -3.86 -17.06 7.63
C PRO A 211 -5.18 -16.74 8.34
N VAL A 212 -5.88 -15.73 7.84
CA VAL A 212 -7.17 -15.27 8.38
C VAL A 212 -8.34 -15.60 7.45
N LEU A 213 -8.05 -16.18 6.29
CA LEU A 213 -9.00 -16.64 5.30
C LEU A 213 -8.74 -18.13 5.01
N ASP A 214 -9.78 -18.93 5.03
CA ASP A 214 -9.77 -20.32 4.58
C ASP A 214 -10.28 -20.37 3.13
N ALA A 215 -9.51 -20.98 2.25
CA ALA A 215 -9.86 -21.10 0.83
C ALA A 215 -11.28 -21.68 0.58
N ARG A 216 -11.78 -22.52 1.50
CA ARG A 216 -13.12 -23.12 1.43
C ARG A 216 -14.28 -22.12 1.61
N TRP A 217 -13.99 -20.92 2.14
CA TRP A 217 -14.98 -19.85 2.31
C TRP A 217 -15.14 -19.00 1.06
N LEU A 218 -14.22 -19.14 0.10
CA LEU A 218 -14.31 -18.39 -1.14
C LEU A 218 -15.41 -18.91 -2.06
N GLU A 219 -16.19 -17.99 -2.56
CA GLU A 219 -17.30 -18.23 -3.47
C GLU A 219 -16.99 -17.68 -4.86
N PRO A 220 -17.57 -18.26 -5.93
CA PRO A 220 -17.43 -17.73 -7.28
C PRO A 220 -17.76 -16.24 -7.36
N GLY A 221 -16.97 -15.49 -8.10
CA GLY A 221 -17.17 -14.07 -8.35
C GLY A 221 -16.56 -13.12 -7.31
N GLN A 222 -16.02 -13.63 -6.21
CA GLN A 222 -15.42 -12.77 -5.18
C GLN A 222 -14.10 -12.15 -5.62
N HIS A 223 -13.88 -10.91 -5.18
CA HIS A 223 -12.57 -10.26 -5.22
C HIS A 223 -11.98 -10.18 -3.81
N VAL A 224 -10.73 -10.59 -3.63
CA VAL A 224 -10.03 -10.55 -2.34
C VAL A 224 -8.79 -9.66 -2.43
N GLY A 225 -8.73 -8.63 -1.59
CA GLY A 225 -7.53 -7.82 -1.34
C GLY A 225 -6.85 -8.22 -0.02
N SER A 226 -5.55 -8.51 -0.04
CA SER A 226 -4.77 -8.82 1.15
C SER A 226 -3.63 -7.83 1.35
N LEU A 227 -3.52 -7.26 2.54
CA LEU A 227 -2.49 -6.28 2.87
C LEU A 227 -1.18 -6.91 3.35
N GLN A 228 -1.25 -8.13 3.91
CA GLN A 228 -0.08 -8.84 4.42
C GLN A 228 0.01 -10.22 3.78
N GLY A 229 1.22 -10.61 3.35
CA GLY A 229 1.40 -11.88 2.64
C GLY A 229 1.06 -13.14 3.47
N HIS A 230 1.07 -13.04 4.79
CA HIS A 230 0.74 -14.15 5.68
C HIS A 230 -0.76 -14.25 6.04
N GLU A 231 -1.60 -13.29 5.63
CA GLU A 231 -3.06 -13.37 5.76
C GLU A 231 -3.67 -14.49 4.92
N LEU A 232 -2.96 -14.95 3.90
CA LEU A 232 -3.38 -15.98 2.96
C LEU A 232 -2.52 -17.23 3.11
N ASP A 233 -3.11 -18.39 2.92
CA ASP A 233 -2.41 -19.65 2.75
C ASP A 233 -2.18 -20.01 1.26
N GLU A 234 -1.49 -21.12 1.00
CA GLU A 234 -1.25 -21.59 -0.36
C GLU A 234 -2.54 -22.05 -1.04
N ALA A 235 -3.46 -22.65 -0.30
CA ALA A 235 -4.74 -23.12 -0.84
C ALA A 235 -5.59 -21.95 -1.36
N THR A 236 -5.53 -20.78 -0.71
CA THR A 236 -6.20 -19.55 -1.18
C THR A 236 -5.60 -19.06 -2.50
N LEU A 237 -4.28 -19.09 -2.63
CA LEU A 237 -3.60 -18.72 -3.88
C LEU A 237 -3.93 -19.69 -5.02
N GLU A 238 -4.02 -20.99 -4.73
CA GLU A 238 -4.37 -22.03 -5.70
C GLU A 238 -5.83 -21.96 -6.15
N ARG A 239 -6.74 -21.53 -5.27
CA ARG A 239 -8.17 -21.41 -5.56
C ARG A 239 -8.51 -20.19 -6.41
N ALA A 240 -7.70 -19.12 -6.36
CA ALA A 240 -7.95 -17.91 -7.15
C ALA A 240 -7.74 -18.18 -8.65
N ASP A 241 -8.66 -17.75 -9.51
CA ASP A 241 -8.54 -17.84 -10.97
C ASP A 241 -7.53 -16.84 -11.51
N LEU A 242 -7.41 -15.68 -10.85
CA LEU A 242 -6.47 -14.62 -11.19
C LEU A 242 -5.83 -14.04 -9.94
N VAL A 243 -4.51 -14.04 -9.88
CA VAL A 243 -3.70 -13.40 -8.83
C VAL A 243 -3.04 -12.15 -9.40
N VAL A 244 -3.31 -11.00 -8.82
CA VAL A 244 -2.76 -9.72 -9.26
C VAL A 244 -1.74 -9.22 -8.24
N VAL A 245 -0.57 -8.84 -8.75
CA VAL A 245 0.52 -8.25 -7.98
C VAL A 245 0.80 -6.83 -8.46
N ARG A 246 1.47 -6.03 -7.66
CA ARG A 246 1.86 -4.66 -8.08
C ARG A 246 2.95 -4.70 -9.15
N SER A 247 3.94 -5.57 -8.96
CA SER A 247 5.02 -5.83 -9.89
C SER A 247 5.60 -7.22 -9.64
N ARG A 248 5.98 -7.93 -10.71
CA ARG A 248 6.71 -9.21 -10.64
C ARG A 248 8.17 -9.02 -10.24
N GLU A 249 8.71 -7.81 -10.38
CA GLU A 249 10.11 -7.49 -10.13
C GLU A 249 10.35 -6.92 -8.72
N GLU A 250 9.38 -7.07 -7.81
CA GLU A 250 9.57 -6.61 -6.43
C GLU A 250 10.71 -7.37 -5.76
N ALA A 251 11.70 -6.61 -5.28
CA ALA A 251 12.81 -7.11 -4.49
C ALA A 251 13.11 -6.14 -3.34
N THR A 252 13.66 -6.66 -2.26
CA THR A 252 14.20 -5.87 -1.16
C THR A 252 15.68 -6.18 -1.00
N PHE A 253 16.50 -5.16 -1.07
CA PHE A 253 17.93 -5.28 -0.79
C PHE A 253 18.18 -5.02 0.69
N HIS A 254 18.90 -5.93 1.34
CA HIS A 254 19.24 -5.86 2.75
C HIS A 254 20.74 -5.63 2.91
N PHE A 255 21.10 -4.61 3.69
CA PHE A 255 22.45 -4.23 4.03
C PHE A 255 22.62 -4.25 5.55
N ALA A 256 23.56 -5.05 6.06
CA ALA A 256 23.85 -5.15 7.48
C ALA A 256 25.37 -5.19 7.71
N PRO A 257 25.89 -4.67 8.83
CA PRO A 257 27.32 -4.70 9.14
C PRO A 257 27.87 -6.13 9.13
N GLY A 258 29.00 -6.35 8.48
CA GLY A 258 29.67 -7.66 8.43
C GLY A 258 29.02 -8.68 7.49
N HIS A 259 27.99 -8.31 6.74
CA HIS A 259 27.31 -9.19 5.78
C HIS A 259 27.37 -8.62 4.36
N ALA A 260 27.57 -9.50 3.38
CA ALA A 260 27.41 -9.10 1.99
C ALA A 260 25.97 -8.63 1.72
N PRO A 261 25.75 -7.64 0.84
CA PRO A 261 24.41 -7.22 0.42
C PRO A 261 23.61 -8.42 -0.08
N ARG A 262 22.37 -8.54 0.39
CA ARG A 262 21.47 -9.63 0.01
C ARG A 262 20.19 -9.10 -0.58
N ALA A 263 19.86 -9.55 -1.79
CA ALA A 263 18.54 -9.36 -2.37
C ALA A 263 17.61 -10.49 -1.89
N ALA A 264 16.44 -10.13 -1.37
CA ALA A 264 15.35 -11.05 -1.12
C ALA A 264 14.28 -10.80 -2.17
N ALA A 265 14.08 -11.77 -3.06
CA ALA A 265 12.91 -11.79 -3.93
C ALA A 265 11.66 -12.03 -3.06
N GLU A 266 10.67 -11.16 -3.21
CA GLU A 266 9.46 -11.23 -2.40
C GLU A 266 8.43 -12.24 -2.94
N ARG A 267 8.79 -12.98 -4.02
CA ARG A 267 7.90 -13.84 -4.82
C ARG A 267 7.74 -15.28 -4.37
N LYS A 268 8.45 -15.77 -3.35
CA LYS A 268 8.54 -17.21 -3.02
C LYS A 268 7.20 -17.95 -2.89
N ARG A 269 6.12 -17.28 -2.49
CA ARG A 269 4.79 -17.90 -2.40
C ARG A 269 4.09 -17.98 -3.75
N LEU A 270 4.37 -17.03 -4.65
CA LEU A 270 3.76 -16.98 -5.98
C LEU A 270 4.42 -17.94 -6.97
N ASP A 271 5.63 -18.44 -6.68
CA ASP A 271 6.35 -19.40 -7.54
C ASP A 271 5.58 -20.73 -7.68
N ARG A 272 4.63 -21.01 -6.78
CA ARG A 272 3.75 -22.19 -6.82
C ARG A 272 2.45 -21.96 -7.59
N VAL A 273 2.07 -20.71 -7.83
CA VAL A 273 0.91 -20.39 -8.65
C VAL A 273 1.32 -20.44 -10.12
N SER A 274 0.46 -21.00 -10.98
CA SER A 274 0.74 -21.02 -12.43
C SER A 274 1.10 -19.61 -12.93
N PRO A 275 2.22 -19.43 -13.63
CA PRO A 275 2.65 -18.13 -14.13
C PRO A 275 1.61 -17.41 -14.99
N THR A 276 0.74 -18.18 -15.68
CA THR A 276 -0.34 -17.64 -16.53
C THR A 276 -1.48 -17.03 -15.71
N ARG A 277 -1.56 -17.33 -14.42
CA ARG A 277 -2.58 -16.81 -13.50
C ARG A 277 -2.09 -15.62 -12.67
N VAL A 278 -0.80 -15.27 -12.78
CA VAL A 278 -0.22 -14.13 -12.07
C VAL A 278 0.02 -12.99 -13.05
N VAL A 279 -0.66 -11.86 -12.83
CA VAL A 279 -0.53 -10.65 -13.65
C VAL A 279 -0.17 -9.44 -12.79
N GLU A 280 0.34 -8.38 -13.42
CA GLU A 280 0.63 -7.12 -12.73
C GLU A 280 -0.57 -6.17 -12.75
N LEU A 281 -0.69 -5.34 -11.73
CA LEU A 281 -1.74 -4.32 -11.67
C LEU A 281 -1.66 -3.36 -12.88
N GLY A 282 -0.46 -3.10 -13.38
CA GLY A 282 -0.25 -2.34 -14.62
C GLY A 282 -0.89 -2.97 -15.84
N GLU A 283 -0.83 -4.31 -15.98
CA GLU A 283 -1.51 -5.05 -17.06
C GLU A 283 -3.04 -4.94 -16.91
N VAL A 284 -3.54 -4.99 -15.68
CA VAL A 284 -4.98 -4.86 -15.38
C VAL A 284 -5.49 -3.45 -15.74
N VAL A 285 -4.84 -2.39 -15.31
CA VAL A 285 -5.28 -1.01 -15.59
C VAL A 285 -5.13 -0.63 -17.07
N THR A 286 -4.27 -1.32 -17.81
CA THR A 286 -4.16 -1.15 -19.28
C THR A 286 -5.08 -2.09 -20.06
N ARG A 287 -5.86 -2.93 -19.36
CA ARG A 287 -6.74 -3.95 -19.93
C ARG A 287 -6.01 -5.01 -20.78
N ALA A 288 -4.72 -5.22 -20.52
CA ALA A 288 -3.97 -6.32 -21.11
C ALA A 288 -4.26 -7.65 -20.40
N ALA A 289 -4.76 -7.59 -19.17
CA ALA A 289 -5.22 -8.72 -18.38
C ALA A 289 -6.40 -8.30 -17.49
N GLY A 290 -7.13 -9.24 -16.93
CA GLY A 290 -8.26 -8.96 -16.03
C GLY A 290 -9.10 -10.19 -15.75
N ARG A 291 -10.23 -10.00 -15.08
CA ARG A 291 -11.25 -11.02 -14.85
C ARG A 291 -11.77 -11.55 -16.19
N GLY A 292 -11.83 -12.85 -16.33
CA GLY A 292 -12.32 -13.53 -17.54
C GLY A 292 -13.84 -13.78 -17.53
N SER A 293 -14.42 -14.04 -16.34
CA SER A 293 -15.86 -14.25 -16.13
C SER A 293 -16.33 -13.65 -14.81
N ASP A 294 -17.66 -13.51 -14.66
CA ASP A 294 -18.25 -13.02 -13.40
C ASP A 294 -18.10 -14.02 -12.24
N ASP A 295 -17.81 -15.28 -12.53
CA ASP A 295 -17.56 -16.32 -11.53
C ASP A 295 -16.11 -16.42 -11.09
N ASP A 296 -15.16 -15.76 -11.77
CA ASP A 296 -13.74 -15.81 -11.40
C ASP A 296 -13.52 -15.30 -9.98
N ILE A 297 -12.75 -16.02 -9.21
CA ILE A 297 -12.21 -15.56 -7.94
C ILE A 297 -10.91 -14.79 -8.23
N THR A 298 -10.90 -13.50 -7.95
CA THR A 298 -9.73 -12.66 -8.20
C THR A 298 -9.05 -12.25 -6.89
N LEU A 299 -7.73 -12.22 -6.87
CA LEU A 299 -6.95 -11.92 -5.68
C LEU A 299 -5.93 -10.81 -5.98
N PHE A 300 -5.88 -9.78 -5.13
CA PHE A 300 -4.82 -8.77 -5.12
C PHE A 300 -3.96 -8.88 -3.86
N THR A 301 -2.68 -9.22 -4.02
CA THR A 301 -1.78 -9.48 -2.88
C THR A 301 -0.45 -8.73 -2.89
N GLY A 302 -0.23 -7.85 -3.85
CA GLY A 302 0.91 -6.93 -3.85
C GLY A 302 2.30 -7.52 -4.04
N GLY A 303 2.47 -8.75 -4.53
CA GLY A 303 3.78 -9.28 -4.92
C GLY A 303 4.46 -10.24 -3.93
N GLY A 304 3.75 -10.69 -2.90
CA GLY A 304 4.24 -11.72 -1.95
C GLY A 304 4.48 -11.22 -0.53
N THR A 305 4.68 -9.91 -0.33
CA THR A 305 4.73 -9.28 1.01
C THR A 305 3.42 -8.64 1.42
N GLY A 306 2.38 -8.76 0.59
CA GLY A 306 1.09 -8.09 0.76
C GLY A 306 1.05 -6.68 0.15
N ALA A 307 -0.16 -6.18 -0.07
CA ALA A 307 -0.40 -4.90 -0.74
C ALA A 307 0.02 -3.67 0.09
N SER A 308 0.26 -3.81 1.40
CA SER A 308 0.69 -2.70 2.26
C SER A 308 2.10 -2.21 1.97
N SER A 309 3.00 -3.05 1.48
CA SER A 309 4.30 -2.60 1.00
C SER A 309 4.12 -1.73 -0.26
N GLY A 310 5.07 -0.86 -0.61
CA GLY A 310 4.88 0.10 -1.71
C GLY A 310 5.90 -0.04 -2.82
N LEU A 311 5.58 0.57 -3.95
CA LEU A 311 6.52 0.90 -5.02
C LEU A 311 6.84 2.40 -4.97
N GLY A 312 8.04 2.80 -5.39
CA GLY A 312 8.45 4.21 -5.45
C GLY A 312 7.50 5.08 -6.28
N ILE A 313 6.99 4.53 -7.40
CA ILE A 313 6.03 5.21 -8.28
C ILE A 313 4.74 5.61 -7.56
N GLN A 314 4.28 4.83 -6.58
CA GLN A 314 3.07 5.17 -5.82
C GLN A 314 3.31 6.41 -4.94
N PHE A 315 4.50 6.53 -4.37
CA PHE A 315 4.86 7.71 -3.58
C PHE A 315 5.08 8.94 -4.46
N ALA A 316 5.66 8.77 -5.65
CA ALA A 316 5.79 9.85 -6.61
C ALA A 316 4.41 10.40 -7.03
N ALA A 317 3.47 9.50 -7.38
CA ALA A 317 2.12 9.88 -7.78
C ALA A 317 1.36 10.62 -6.68
N VAL A 318 1.30 10.02 -5.48
CA VAL A 318 0.47 10.58 -4.39
C VAL A 318 1.11 11.82 -3.77
N ALA A 319 2.44 11.87 -3.63
CA ALA A 319 3.11 13.08 -3.16
C ALA A 319 2.96 14.24 -4.13
N HIS A 320 2.90 13.99 -5.43
CA HIS A 320 2.63 15.03 -6.43
C HIS A 320 1.20 15.59 -6.28
N VAL A 321 0.19 14.73 -6.11
CA VAL A 321 -1.19 15.18 -5.83
C VAL A 321 -1.26 16.02 -4.55
N VAL A 322 -0.60 15.54 -3.48
CA VAL A 322 -0.54 16.29 -2.21
C VAL A 322 0.12 17.64 -2.40
N TYR A 323 1.25 17.70 -3.11
CA TYR A 323 1.97 18.94 -3.39
C TYR A 323 1.11 19.96 -4.14
N GLU A 324 0.47 19.55 -5.25
CA GLU A 324 -0.37 20.43 -6.05
C GLU A 324 -1.61 20.93 -5.26
N ALA A 325 -2.27 20.03 -4.53
CA ALA A 325 -3.42 20.36 -3.72
C ALA A 325 -3.06 21.29 -2.54
N ALA A 326 -1.93 21.04 -1.87
CA ALA A 326 -1.45 21.89 -0.77
C ALA A 326 -1.07 23.28 -1.27
N ARG A 327 -0.39 23.36 -2.42
CA ARG A 327 -0.03 24.64 -3.07
C ARG A 327 -1.27 25.45 -3.45
N ALA A 328 -2.27 24.80 -4.04
CA ALA A 328 -3.53 25.45 -4.40
C ALA A 328 -4.32 25.94 -3.17
N ALA A 329 -4.23 25.22 -2.05
CA ALA A 329 -4.89 25.55 -0.79
C ALA A 329 -4.09 26.50 0.13
N GLY A 330 -2.86 26.90 -0.26
CA GLY A 330 -1.97 27.71 0.58
C GLY A 330 -1.56 26.99 1.88
N ARG A 331 -1.39 25.68 1.82
CA ARG A 331 -1.02 24.83 2.95
C ARG A 331 0.46 24.52 2.98
N GLY A 332 0.96 24.21 4.19
CA GLY A 332 2.35 23.87 4.42
C GLY A 332 3.20 25.09 4.78
N ARG A 333 4.49 24.84 4.96
CA ARG A 333 5.50 25.88 5.24
C ARG A 333 6.44 25.99 4.05
N GLU A 334 6.63 27.19 3.55
CA GLU A 334 7.59 27.45 2.48
C GLU A 334 9.00 27.53 3.03
N LEU A 335 9.91 26.78 2.41
CA LEU A 335 11.34 26.85 2.66
C LEU A 335 12.03 27.43 1.43
N PRO A 336 13.06 28.28 1.61
CA PRO A 336 13.84 28.80 0.50
C PRO A 336 14.51 27.65 -0.26
N THR A 337 14.23 27.53 -1.56
CA THR A 337 14.77 26.44 -2.40
C THR A 337 16.30 26.51 -2.47
N GLU A 338 16.87 27.71 -2.38
CA GLU A 338 18.32 27.93 -2.35
C GLU A 338 19.03 27.24 -1.18
N TRP A 339 18.34 26.87 -0.11
CA TRP A 339 18.92 26.07 0.98
C TRP A 339 19.30 24.66 0.55
N PHE A 340 18.72 24.17 -0.53
CA PHE A 340 18.90 22.81 -1.07
C PHE A 340 19.71 22.80 -2.36
N THR A 341 20.22 23.96 -2.80
CA THR A 341 21.02 24.11 -4.01
C THR A 341 22.41 24.60 -3.69
N GLN A 342 23.36 24.33 -4.56
CA GLN A 342 24.71 24.85 -4.43
C GLN A 342 25.14 25.56 -5.73
N ARG A 343 25.95 26.58 -5.60
CA ARG A 343 26.39 27.39 -6.73
C ARG A 343 27.57 26.79 -7.49
N GLU A 344 28.40 26.03 -6.78
CA GLU A 344 29.61 25.45 -7.33
C GLU A 344 29.54 23.93 -7.38
N LYS A 345 30.14 23.37 -8.42
CA LYS A 345 30.30 21.93 -8.56
C LYS A 345 31.50 21.51 -7.74
N THR A 346 31.32 20.72 -6.72
CA THR A 346 32.42 20.11 -5.96
C THR A 346 33.01 18.92 -6.72
#